data_7742c3b5527f9097693571c40bc86525
#
_entry.id   7742c3b5527f9097693571c40bc86525
#
_cell.length_a   1.000
_cell.length_b   1.000
_cell.length_c   1.000
_cell.angle_alpha   90.00
_cell.angle_beta   90.00
_cell.angle_gamma   90.00
#
_symmetry.space_group_name_H-M   'P 1'
#
loop_
_entity.id
_entity.type
_entity.pdbx_description
1 polymer ?
#
loop_
_entity_poly.entity_id
_entity_poly.type
_entity_poly.pdbx_seq_one_letter_code
_entity_poly.pdbx_strand_id
1 'polypeptide(L)'
;MQKTLSTLKDKINNALVVDRENYIYRCHRSIFTDPQLFEFEMKHIFEGNWVFLAHESQIPQPGDYYTLTLGRQPVIITRDKKNELHALINSCAHRGAMLCRRKTGNKNSFTCPFHGWTFSNNGKLLKAKDESTGAYPETFKHEGSHDLQKLPRFQSYRGFLFGSLKADVQPLEAYLGETCKIIDLIVDQAPEGLEVLKGSSSYVYEGNWKLGAENGADGYHVSVVHWNYASTMSRRNYEAEGTHTVDANGWSKSLGGGYGFDNGHMLLWTRALNPEVRPVYAHRERLQAEFGERRADQMVNETRNLCLYPNVYLMDQFSTQIRVIRPIAVDKTEVTIWCFAPKGESDQARALRIRQYEDFFNVSGMGTPDDLEEFSSCQRGYLGENLPWSDLSRGALRWVDGADEHAQHAGFSPRLSGVKSEDEALYIAHHHHWQTLMLAAIEQEQQRYDQSITQRVEVA
;
A
#
# COMPACT_ATOMS: atom_id res chain seq x y z
N MET A 1 -0.18 19.56 25.83
CA MET A 1 -0.25 18.16 25.38
C MET A 1 -1.58 17.51 25.77
N GLN A 2 -1.96 17.45 27.05
CA GLN A 2 -3.22 16.83 27.49
C GLN A 2 -4.49 17.40 26.81
N LYS A 3 -4.62 18.75 26.75
CA LYS A 3 -5.75 19.40 26.04
C LYS A 3 -5.77 19.06 24.53
N THR A 4 -4.62 18.97 23.90
CA THR A 4 -4.51 18.60 22.47
C THR A 4 -4.93 17.15 22.23
N LEU A 5 -4.51 16.20 23.08
CA LEU A 5 -4.92 14.81 23.00
C LEU A 5 -6.41 14.62 23.23
N SER A 6 -7.02 15.35 24.21
CA SER A 6 -8.46 15.35 24.43
C SER A 6 -9.22 15.81 23.18
N THR A 7 -8.81 16.93 22.58
CA THR A 7 -9.44 17.46 21.36
C THR A 7 -9.32 16.49 20.19
N LEU A 8 -8.14 15.84 20.00
CA LEU A 8 -7.97 14.82 18.97
C LEU A 8 -8.86 13.60 19.23
N LYS A 9 -8.95 13.14 20.47
CA LYS A 9 -9.83 12.04 20.86
C LYS A 9 -11.28 12.31 20.49
N ASP A 10 -11.77 13.53 20.79
CA ASP A 10 -13.15 13.92 20.46
C ASP A 10 -13.37 13.94 18.95
N LYS A 11 -12.44 14.49 18.16
CA LYS A 11 -12.50 14.49 16.70
C LYS A 11 -12.54 13.06 16.13
N ILE A 12 -11.69 12.16 16.65
CA ILE A 12 -11.62 10.77 16.20
C ILE A 12 -12.88 10.00 16.57
N ASN A 13 -13.39 10.16 17.79
CA ASN A 13 -14.64 9.51 18.23
C ASN A 13 -15.83 9.93 17.36
N ASN A 14 -15.88 11.20 16.95
CA ASN A 14 -16.96 11.75 16.13
C ASN A 14 -16.69 11.63 14.62
N ALA A 15 -15.64 10.93 14.19
CA ALA A 15 -15.27 10.81 12.78
C ALA A 15 -16.19 9.89 11.98
N LEU A 16 -16.83 8.91 12.62
CA LEU A 16 -17.69 7.93 11.99
C LEU A 16 -19.05 7.87 12.65
N VAL A 17 -20.09 7.73 11.84
CA VAL A 17 -21.45 7.35 12.27
C VAL A 17 -21.76 5.99 11.68
N VAL A 18 -22.03 5.01 12.53
CA VAL A 18 -22.42 3.65 12.15
C VAL A 18 -23.70 3.31 12.88
N ASP A 19 -24.84 3.58 12.25
CA ASP A 19 -26.19 3.26 12.73
C ASP A 19 -26.75 2.12 11.88
N ARG A 20 -26.61 0.91 12.40
CA ARG A 20 -27.02 -0.31 11.71
C ARG A 20 -28.54 -0.47 11.63
N GLU A 21 -29.28 0.08 12.59
CA GLU A 21 -30.74 -0.04 12.66
C GLU A 21 -31.41 0.81 11.57
N ASN A 22 -30.86 2.02 11.34
CA ASN A 22 -31.37 2.96 10.35
C ASN A 22 -30.59 2.97 9.05
N TYR A 23 -29.58 2.09 8.88
CA TYR A 23 -28.72 1.99 7.70
C TYR A 23 -28.00 3.31 7.37
N ILE A 24 -27.58 4.06 8.42
CA ILE A 24 -26.85 5.32 8.27
C ILE A 24 -25.37 5.08 8.52
N TYR A 25 -24.57 5.29 7.48
CA TYR A 25 -23.12 5.14 7.53
C TYR A 25 -22.48 6.40 6.97
N ARG A 26 -21.72 7.12 7.79
CA ARG A 26 -21.14 8.42 7.40
C ARG A 26 -19.74 8.57 7.94
N CYS A 27 -18.90 9.25 7.15
CA CYS A 27 -17.57 9.68 7.53
C CYS A 27 -17.49 11.19 7.57
N HIS A 28 -16.94 11.75 8.65
CA HIS A 28 -16.78 13.19 8.80
C HIS A 28 -15.61 13.68 7.94
N ARG A 29 -15.84 14.66 7.08
CA ARG A 29 -14.87 15.16 6.09
C ARG A 29 -13.60 15.75 6.71
N SER A 30 -13.61 16.11 7.98
CA SER A 30 -12.42 16.57 8.71
C SER A 30 -11.27 15.55 8.72
N ILE A 31 -11.53 14.24 8.57
CA ILE A 31 -10.44 13.26 8.50
C ILE A 31 -9.56 13.45 7.24
N PHE A 32 -10.08 14.14 6.22
CA PHE A 32 -9.35 14.45 4.99
C PHE A 32 -8.70 15.84 5.01
N THR A 33 -9.09 16.72 5.95
CA THR A 33 -8.68 18.13 5.90
C THR A 33 -7.98 18.63 7.17
N ASP A 34 -8.07 17.91 8.29
CA ASP A 34 -7.49 18.36 9.55
C ASP A 34 -5.99 18.05 9.63
N PRO A 35 -5.10 19.07 9.70
CA PRO A 35 -3.66 18.85 9.73
C PRO A 35 -3.18 18.20 11.04
N GLN A 36 -3.91 18.33 12.15
CA GLN A 36 -3.54 17.68 13.41
C GLN A 36 -3.81 16.18 13.36
N LEU A 37 -4.94 15.77 12.76
CA LEU A 37 -5.22 14.36 12.50
C LEU A 37 -4.17 13.78 11.56
N PHE A 38 -3.82 14.50 10.49
CA PHE A 38 -2.79 14.08 9.54
C PHE A 38 -1.42 13.85 10.20
N GLU A 39 -0.94 14.79 11.03
CA GLU A 39 0.31 14.62 11.74
C GLU A 39 0.29 13.41 12.69
N PHE A 40 -0.87 13.14 13.29
CA PHE A 40 -1.07 11.99 14.14
C PHE A 40 -1.11 10.68 13.34
N GLU A 41 -1.74 10.66 12.17
CA GLU A 41 -1.68 9.55 11.19
C GLU A 41 -0.25 9.25 10.77
N MET A 42 0.52 10.26 10.39
CA MET A 42 1.93 10.09 10.01
C MET A 42 2.72 9.36 11.10
N LYS A 43 2.57 9.79 12.35
CA LYS A 43 3.29 9.22 13.49
C LYS A 43 2.84 7.80 13.85
N HIS A 44 1.55 7.51 13.80
CA HIS A 44 0.99 6.29 14.38
C HIS A 44 0.54 5.26 13.35
N ILE A 45 0.26 5.67 12.11
CA ILE A 45 -0.09 4.78 11.02
C ILE A 45 1.14 4.52 10.14
N PHE A 46 1.70 5.55 9.48
CA PHE A 46 2.78 5.36 8.51
C PHE A 46 4.14 5.08 9.14
N GLU A 47 4.42 5.64 10.31
CA GLU A 47 5.66 5.42 11.06
C GLU A 47 5.46 4.43 12.21
N GLY A 48 4.22 4.10 12.52
CA GLY A 48 3.82 3.30 13.68
C GLY A 48 3.32 1.89 13.38
N ASN A 49 3.22 1.49 12.14
CA ASN A 49 2.66 0.21 11.73
C ASN A 49 3.50 -0.41 10.59
N TRP A 50 3.10 -1.57 10.10
CA TRP A 50 3.67 -2.16 8.91
C TRP A 50 3.30 -1.33 7.67
N VAL A 51 4.28 -1.05 6.82
CA VAL A 51 4.08 -0.46 5.50
C VAL A 51 4.85 -1.25 4.45
N PHE A 52 4.29 -1.31 3.24
CA PHE A 52 4.99 -1.89 2.10
C PHE A 52 6.15 -0.99 1.68
N LEU A 53 7.29 -1.61 1.38
CA LEU A 53 8.53 -0.91 1.03
C LEU A 53 8.94 -1.14 -0.43
N ALA A 54 9.02 -2.41 -0.85
CA ALA A 54 9.51 -2.82 -2.17
C ALA A 54 9.15 -4.28 -2.45
N HIS A 55 9.45 -4.75 -3.65
CA HIS A 55 9.46 -6.18 -3.98
C HIS A 55 10.91 -6.67 -4.15
N GLU A 56 11.20 -7.90 -3.72
CA GLU A 56 12.56 -8.47 -3.77
C GLU A 56 13.21 -8.44 -5.15
N SER A 57 12.40 -8.55 -6.21
CA SER A 57 12.90 -8.48 -7.59
C SER A 57 13.48 -7.12 -8.00
N GLN A 58 13.28 -6.07 -7.18
CA GLN A 58 13.89 -4.75 -7.41
C GLN A 58 15.34 -4.67 -6.92
N ILE A 59 15.77 -5.66 -6.13
CA ILE A 59 17.12 -5.81 -5.58
C ILE A 59 17.58 -7.26 -5.69
N PRO A 60 17.66 -7.83 -6.93
CA PRO A 60 17.83 -9.27 -7.15
C PRO A 60 19.24 -9.79 -6.88
N GLN A 61 20.28 -8.94 -6.98
CA GLN A 61 21.68 -9.36 -6.91
C GLN A 61 22.38 -8.85 -5.66
N PRO A 62 23.38 -9.58 -5.15
CA PRO A 62 24.25 -9.08 -4.11
C PRO A 62 24.85 -7.72 -4.48
N GLY A 63 24.78 -6.77 -3.54
CA GLY A 63 25.18 -5.39 -3.72
C GLY A 63 24.06 -4.47 -4.21
N ASP A 64 22.94 -5.00 -4.70
CA ASP A 64 21.82 -4.17 -5.11
C ASP A 64 21.22 -3.43 -3.91
N TYR A 65 20.76 -2.22 -4.19
CA TYR A 65 20.04 -1.40 -3.23
C TYR A 65 18.88 -0.65 -3.86
N TYR A 66 17.91 -0.34 -3.01
CA TYR A 66 16.75 0.47 -3.34
C TYR A 66 16.49 1.49 -2.23
N THR A 67 16.31 2.78 -2.57
CA THR A 67 16.01 3.83 -1.61
C THR A 67 14.53 4.24 -1.68
N LEU A 68 13.95 4.49 -0.52
CA LEU A 68 12.57 4.92 -0.37
C LEU A 68 12.40 5.79 0.88
N THR A 69 11.19 6.26 1.11
CA THR A 69 10.81 6.96 2.35
C THR A 69 9.69 6.18 3.04
N LEU A 70 9.90 5.81 4.29
CA LEU A 70 8.91 5.20 5.16
C LEU A 70 8.35 6.29 6.08
N GLY A 71 7.08 6.66 5.91
CA GLY A 71 6.56 7.86 6.55
C GLY A 71 7.39 9.09 6.15
N ARG A 72 8.13 9.66 7.09
CA ARG A 72 9.10 10.75 6.88
C ARG A 72 10.56 10.29 6.90
N GLN A 73 10.81 9.02 7.20
CA GLN A 73 12.14 8.48 7.39
C GLN A 73 12.73 7.95 6.07
N PRO A 74 13.87 8.49 5.58
CA PRO A 74 14.60 7.89 4.45
C PRO A 74 15.16 6.51 4.83
N VAL A 75 15.01 5.54 3.93
CA VAL A 75 15.42 4.14 4.12
C VAL A 75 16.21 3.66 2.90
N ILE A 76 17.18 2.78 3.12
CA ILE A 76 17.86 2.00 2.09
C ILE A 76 17.58 0.52 2.34
N ILE A 77 17.03 -0.17 1.36
CA ILE A 77 16.99 -1.63 1.36
C ILE A 77 18.20 -2.11 0.54
N THR A 78 18.91 -3.10 1.06
CA THR A 78 20.11 -3.64 0.42
C THR A 78 20.09 -5.16 0.41
N ARG A 79 20.78 -5.76 -0.56
CA ARG A 79 21.11 -7.19 -0.55
C ARG A 79 22.63 -7.33 -0.38
N ASP A 80 23.05 -8.00 0.67
CA ASP A 80 24.48 -8.15 0.97
C ASP A 80 25.13 -9.30 0.18
N LYS A 81 26.44 -9.51 0.39
CA LYS A 81 27.20 -10.58 -0.27
C LYS A 81 26.77 -11.99 0.12
N LYS A 82 26.06 -12.17 1.24
CA LYS A 82 25.48 -13.43 1.68
C LYS A 82 24.08 -13.64 1.16
N ASN A 83 23.61 -12.74 0.29
CA ASN A 83 22.25 -12.71 -0.23
C ASN A 83 21.17 -12.36 0.80
N GLU A 84 21.57 -11.81 1.97
CA GLU A 84 20.66 -11.37 3.02
C GLU A 84 20.14 -9.95 2.72
N LEU A 85 18.86 -9.73 3.02
CA LEU A 85 18.21 -8.42 2.88
C LEU A 85 18.33 -7.63 4.17
N HIS A 86 18.63 -6.35 4.03
CA HIS A 86 18.69 -5.41 5.15
C HIS A 86 17.89 -4.16 4.81
N ALA A 87 17.19 -3.60 5.79
CA ALA A 87 16.56 -2.29 5.70
C ALA A 87 17.23 -1.36 6.73
N LEU A 88 17.84 -0.31 6.23
CA LEU A 88 18.69 0.61 6.99
C LEU A 88 18.12 2.02 6.92
N ILE A 89 18.23 2.76 8.02
CA ILE A 89 17.97 4.20 8.02
C ILE A 89 19.02 4.89 7.14
N ASN A 90 18.57 5.60 6.10
CA ASN A 90 19.43 6.31 5.15
C ASN A 90 19.93 7.63 5.74
N SER A 91 20.61 7.55 6.88
CA SER A 91 21.11 8.69 7.63
C SER A 91 22.44 8.32 8.29
N CYS A 92 23.48 9.09 8.03
CA CYS A 92 24.81 8.86 8.58
C CYS A 92 24.80 9.01 10.10
N ALA A 93 25.34 8.01 10.81
CA ALA A 93 25.44 8.01 12.28
C ALA A 93 26.24 9.18 12.85
N HIS A 94 27.07 9.86 12.03
CA HIS A 94 27.84 11.03 12.48
C HIS A 94 26.96 12.27 12.67
N ARG A 95 26.33 12.77 11.59
CA ARG A 95 25.55 14.03 11.61
C ARG A 95 24.32 13.97 10.69
N GLY A 96 23.74 12.80 10.47
CA GLY A 96 22.45 12.64 9.82
C GLY A 96 22.40 12.85 8.30
N ALA A 97 23.53 13.08 7.62
CA ALA A 97 23.50 13.28 6.17
C ALA A 97 23.04 12.02 5.44
N MET A 98 22.17 12.19 4.42
CA MET A 98 21.77 11.08 3.56
C MET A 98 22.97 10.42 2.89
N LEU A 99 23.11 9.11 3.06
CA LEU A 99 24.22 8.32 2.51
C LEU A 99 24.00 8.00 1.03
N CYS A 100 22.83 7.58 0.67
CA CYS A 100 22.47 7.22 -0.69
C CYS A 100 21.37 8.14 -1.21
N ARG A 101 21.65 8.83 -2.33
CA ARG A 101 20.75 9.78 -2.99
C ARG A 101 20.16 9.24 -4.30
N ARG A 102 20.66 8.10 -4.78
CA ARG A 102 20.16 7.44 -5.99
C ARG A 102 19.09 6.43 -5.62
N LYS A 103 18.07 6.33 -6.45
CA LYS A 103 16.94 5.43 -6.24
C LYS A 103 17.37 3.96 -6.17
N THR A 104 18.22 3.53 -7.09
CA THR A 104 18.72 2.17 -7.23
C THR A 104 20.20 2.16 -7.59
N GLY A 105 20.83 1.02 -7.47
CA GLY A 105 22.22 0.76 -7.91
C GLY A 105 22.79 -0.49 -7.25
N ASN A 106 24.08 -0.73 -7.49
CA ASN A 106 24.81 -1.86 -6.92
C ASN A 106 26.06 -1.36 -6.21
N LYS A 107 26.17 -1.59 -4.90
CA LYS A 107 27.30 -1.19 -4.05
C LYS A 107 27.44 -2.09 -2.83
N ASN A 108 28.68 -2.41 -2.47
CA ASN A 108 28.97 -3.16 -1.24
C ASN A 108 29.16 -2.25 -0.01
N SER A 109 29.31 -0.94 -0.23
CA SER A 109 29.48 0.04 0.84
C SER A 109 28.98 1.42 0.41
N PHE A 110 28.62 2.23 1.40
CA PHE A 110 28.15 3.61 1.25
C PHE A 110 29.09 4.54 1.99
N THR A 111 29.71 5.47 1.28
CA THR A 111 30.54 6.52 1.88
C THR A 111 29.72 7.78 2.00
N CYS A 112 29.66 8.32 3.22
CA CYS A 112 28.98 9.57 3.52
C CYS A 112 29.62 10.73 2.75
N PRO A 113 28.85 11.46 1.93
CA PRO A 113 29.42 12.55 1.12
C PRO A 113 29.84 13.77 1.96
N PHE A 114 29.49 13.80 3.26
CA PHE A 114 29.80 14.93 4.12
C PHE A 114 31.19 14.80 4.76
N HIS A 115 31.47 13.70 5.47
CA HIS A 115 32.78 13.55 6.20
C HIS A 115 33.48 12.21 5.92
N GLY A 116 33.06 11.47 4.88
CA GLY A 116 33.76 10.27 4.43
C GLY A 116 33.58 9.02 5.31
N TRP A 117 32.66 9.01 6.28
CA TRP A 117 32.38 7.78 7.01
C TRP A 117 31.81 6.74 6.04
N THR A 118 32.33 5.52 6.11
CA THR A 118 32.00 4.46 5.17
C THR A 118 31.35 3.29 5.90
N PHE A 119 30.20 2.87 5.42
CA PHE A 119 29.41 1.78 5.98
C PHE A 119 29.28 0.67 4.94
N SER A 120 29.31 -0.57 5.39
CA SER A 120 28.96 -1.71 4.54
C SER A 120 27.45 -1.69 4.21
N ASN A 121 27.06 -2.47 3.21
CA ASN A 121 25.64 -2.56 2.84
C ASN A 121 24.76 -3.36 3.83
N ASN A 122 25.36 -3.96 4.88
CA ASN A 122 24.61 -4.51 6.02
C ASN A 122 24.57 -3.56 7.23
N GLY A 123 25.06 -2.33 7.05
CA GLY A 123 25.00 -1.24 8.04
C GLY A 123 26.21 -1.06 8.92
N LYS A 124 27.20 -1.96 8.92
CA LYS A 124 28.39 -1.84 9.76
C LYS A 124 29.26 -0.64 9.39
N LEU A 125 29.71 0.14 10.36
CA LEU A 125 30.74 1.15 10.16
C LEU A 125 32.08 0.47 9.84
N LEU A 126 32.58 0.68 8.61
CA LEU A 126 33.86 0.13 8.14
C LEU A 126 35.01 1.07 8.45
N LYS A 127 34.80 2.40 8.27
CA LYS A 127 35.85 3.41 8.43
C LYS A 127 35.24 4.77 8.77
N ALA A 128 35.80 5.43 9.78
CA ALA A 128 35.66 6.86 9.99
C ALA A 128 36.91 7.56 9.44
N LYS A 129 36.77 8.79 8.91
CA LYS A 129 37.91 9.57 8.41
C LYS A 129 38.85 9.89 9.58
N ASP A 130 40.16 9.79 9.35
CA ASP A 130 41.21 10.10 10.31
C ASP A 130 41.21 9.26 11.61
N GLU A 131 40.55 8.12 11.61
CA GLU A 131 40.44 7.21 12.75
C GLU A 131 41.84 6.71 13.22
N SER A 132 42.73 6.39 12.26
CA SER A 132 44.09 5.89 12.54
C SER A 132 45.06 6.94 13.08
N THR A 133 44.66 8.19 13.10
CA THR A 133 45.52 9.32 13.55
C THR A 133 45.26 9.71 15.00
N GLY A 134 44.49 8.95 15.75
CA GLY A 134 44.14 9.27 17.14
C GLY A 134 43.04 10.32 17.28
N ALA A 135 42.30 10.60 16.21
CA ALA A 135 41.23 11.61 16.22
C ALA A 135 39.98 11.16 17.02
N TYR A 136 39.86 9.87 17.37
CA TYR A 136 38.73 9.30 18.10
C TYR A 136 39.22 8.59 19.37
N PRO A 137 38.36 8.51 20.43
CA PRO A 137 38.67 7.75 21.64
C PRO A 137 38.72 6.24 21.32
N GLU A 138 39.45 5.47 22.15
CA GLU A 138 39.56 4.00 21.98
C GLU A 138 38.22 3.30 21.99
N THR A 139 37.23 3.84 22.71
CA THR A 139 35.88 3.31 22.81
C THR A 139 34.99 3.62 21.60
N PHE A 140 35.49 4.34 20.59
CA PHE A 140 34.70 4.88 19.49
C PHE A 140 33.89 3.80 18.71
N LYS A 141 34.47 2.61 18.50
CA LYS A 141 33.83 1.52 17.77
C LYS A 141 33.31 0.41 18.67
N HIS A 142 33.26 0.61 19.96
CA HIS A 142 32.76 -0.43 20.87
C HIS A 142 31.29 -0.75 20.55
N GLU A 143 30.97 -2.06 20.43
CA GLU A 143 29.62 -2.62 20.33
C GLU A 143 28.78 -2.14 19.13
N GLY A 144 29.40 -1.65 18.05
CA GLY A 144 28.64 -1.18 16.86
C GLY A 144 27.86 0.12 17.11
N SER A 145 28.25 0.91 18.11
CA SER A 145 27.57 2.15 18.51
C SER A 145 27.39 3.18 17.39
N HIS A 146 28.19 3.08 16.33
CA HIS A 146 28.15 3.97 15.16
C HIS A 146 27.74 3.26 13.86
N ASP A 147 27.20 2.05 13.95
CA ASP A 147 26.62 1.37 12.81
C ASP A 147 25.34 2.10 12.35
N LEU A 148 24.93 1.89 11.11
CA LEU A 148 23.63 2.38 10.63
C LEU A 148 22.51 1.68 11.36
N GLN A 149 21.54 2.45 11.79
CA GLN A 149 20.36 1.92 12.43
C GLN A 149 19.56 1.07 11.43
N LYS A 150 19.24 -0.16 11.81
CA LYS A 150 18.32 -1.03 11.07
C LYS A 150 16.87 -0.65 11.40
N LEU A 151 15.95 -0.92 10.46
CA LEU A 151 14.54 -0.88 10.80
C LEU A 151 14.26 -1.88 11.93
N PRO A 152 13.49 -1.50 12.96
CA PRO A 152 13.12 -2.39 14.07
C PRO A 152 12.38 -3.65 13.60
N ARG A 153 11.59 -3.52 12.53
CA ARG A 153 10.90 -4.63 11.87
C ARG A 153 11.08 -4.53 10.36
N PHE A 154 11.48 -5.66 9.76
CA PHE A 154 11.63 -5.80 8.32
C PHE A 154 11.43 -7.28 7.97
N GLN A 155 10.44 -7.58 7.14
CA GLN A 155 10.07 -8.95 6.77
C GLN A 155 9.60 -9.00 5.33
N SER A 156 9.73 -10.19 4.71
CA SER A 156 9.20 -10.51 3.38
C SER A 156 8.01 -11.46 3.52
N TYR A 157 6.95 -11.19 2.76
CA TYR A 157 5.90 -12.16 2.50
C TYR A 157 5.80 -12.38 0.99
N ARG A 158 6.13 -13.58 0.53
CA ARG A 158 6.08 -13.96 -0.90
C ARG A 158 6.83 -12.99 -1.84
N GLY A 159 7.91 -12.36 -1.37
CA GLY A 159 8.71 -11.39 -2.11
C GLY A 159 8.28 -9.93 -1.93
N PHE A 160 7.13 -9.67 -1.32
CA PHE A 160 6.71 -8.33 -0.92
C PHE A 160 7.36 -7.95 0.41
N LEU A 161 8.13 -6.87 0.42
CA LEU A 161 8.91 -6.41 1.57
C LEU A 161 8.14 -5.38 2.37
N PHE A 162 8.03 -5.61 3.66
CA PHE A 162 7.36 -4.73 4.61
C PHE A 162 8.32 -4.29 5.72
N GLY A 163 8.09 -3.11 6.26
CA GLY A 163 8.87 -2.59 7.39
C GLY A 163 8.05 -1.74 8.34
N SER A 164 8.58 -1.56 9.55
CA SER A 164 8.03 -0.67 10.56
C SER A 164 9.14 0.02 11.34
N LEU A 165 8.91 1.27 11.73
CA LEU A 165 9.79 2.01 12.67
C LEU A 165 9.50 1.67 14.13
N LYS A 166 8.47 0.87 14.42
CA LYS A 166 8.17 0.33 15.75
C LYS A 166 8.58 -1.12 15.88
N ALA A 167 9.14 -1.50 17.01
CA ALA A 167 9.51 -2.88 17.32
C ALA A 167 8.32 -3.71 17.82
N ASP A 168 7.34 -3.08 18.43
CA ASP A 168 6.19 -3.67 19.13
C ASP A 168 4.94 -3.87 18.25
N VAL A 169 5.12 -3.90 16.92
CA VAL A 169 4.04 -4.28 15.99
C VAL A 169 3.82 -5.80 16.00
N GLN A 170 2.60 -6.23 15.72
CA GLN A 170 2.27 -7.65 15.58
C GLN A 170 3.10 -8.33 14.46
N PRO A 171 3.27 -9.65 14.47
CA PRO A 171 3.96 -10.37 13.39
C PRO A 171 3.33 -10.05 12.03
N LEU A 172 4.15 -9.97 10.96
CA LEU A 172 3.68 -9.57 9.63
C LEU A 172 2.52 -10.44 9.10
N GLU A 173 2.63 -11.76 9.24
CA GLU A 173 1.57 -12.67 8.78
C GLU A 173 0.26 -12.48 9.55
N ALA A 174 0.33 -12.19 10.85
CA ALA A 174 -0.85 -11.84 11.63
C ALA A 174 -1.44 -10.50 11.23
N TYR A 175 -0.58 -9.54 10.83
CA TYR A 175 -1.01 -8.26 10.27
C TYR A 175 -1.70 -8.41 8.92
N LEU A 176 -1.13 -9.18 8.01
CA LEU A 176 -1.72 -9.47 6.70
C LEU A 176 -2.99 -10.33 6.82
N GLY A 177 -3.05 -11.26 7.78
CA GLY A 177 -4.22 -12.07 8.08
C GLY A 177 -4.78 -12.79 6.84
N GLU A 178 -6.07 -12.70 6.61
CA GLU A 178 -6.77 -13.31 5.47
C GLU A 178 -6.24 -12.86 4.10
N THR A 179 -5.65 -11.67 4.02
CA THR A 179 -5.10 -11.16 2.75
C THR A 179 -3.89 -11.95 2.26
N CYS A 180 -3.24 -12.74 3.11
CA CYS A 180 -2.21 -13.71 2.71
C CYS A 180 -2.73 -14.64 1.60
N LYS A 181 -3.97 -15.14 1.73
CA LYS A 181 -4.58 -16.03 0.73
C LYS A 181 -4.73 -15.35 -0.64
N ILE A 182 -4.99 -14.03 -0.63
CA ILE A 182 -5.15 -13.24 -1.85
C ILE A 182 -3.80 -12.94 -2.50
N ILE A 183 -2.78 -12.62 -1.68
CA ILE A 183 -1.40 -12.47 -2.14
C ILE A 183 -0.93 -13.80 -2.77
N ASP A 184 -1.25 -14.94 -2.15
CA ASP A 184 -0.92 -16.25 -2.67
C ASP A 184 -1.58 -16.53 -4.03
N LEU A 185 -2.85 -16.12 -4.23
CA LEU A 185 -3.50 -16.22 -5.55
C LEU A 185 -2.75 -15.44 -6.64
N ILE A 186 -2.18 -14.29 -6.29
CA ILE A 186 -1.41 -13.47 -7.24
C ILE A 186 -0.05 -14.12 -7.52
N VAL A 187 0.65 -14.58 -6.49
CA VAL A 187 2.01 -15.13 -6.61
C VAL A 187 2.01 -16.52 -7.27
N ASP A 188 1.02 -17.35 -6.95
CA ASP A 188 0.94 -18.73 -7.49
C ASP A 188 0.62 -18.78 -8.98
N GLN A 189 0.24 -17.66 -9.61
CA GLN A 189 0.19 -17.54 -11.07
C GLN A 189 1.59 -17.66 -11.70
N ALA A 190 2.65 -17.41 -10.93
CA ALA A 190 4.04 -17.27 -11.38
C ALA A 190 4.93 -18.38 -10.79
N PRO A 191 5.13 -19.53 -11.45
CA PRO A 191 5.90 -20.66 -10.93
C PRO A 191 7.36 -20.31 -10.63
N GLU A 192 7.95 -19.37 -11.40
CA GLU A 192 9.33 -18.89 -11.20
C GLU A 192 9.38 -17.61 -10.34
N GLY A 193 8.24 -17.21 -9.75
CA GLY A 193 8.07 -16.01 -8.97
C GLY A 193 7.72 -14.78 -9.81
N LEU A 194 7.39 -13.71 -9.10
CA LEU A 194 7.06 -12.41 -9.71
C LEU A 194 8.30 -11.55 -9.91
N GLU A 195 8.21 -10.65 -10.87
CA GLU A 195 9.15 -9.54 -11.04
C GLU A 195 8.42 -8.21 -11.24
N VAL A 196 8.95 -7.16 -10.64
CA VAL A 196 8.57 -5.78 -10.95
C VAL A 196 9.27 -5.37 -12.23
N LEU A 197 8.49 -4.95 -13.23
CA LEU A 197 9.04 -4.56 -14.52
C LEU A 197 9.85 -3.28 -14.41
N LYS A 198 10.84 -3.10 -15.28
CA LYS A 198 11.63 -1.87 -15.34
C LYS A 198 10.75 -0.69 -15.77
N GLY A 199 10.97 0.42 -15.10
CA GLY A 199 10.15 1.62 -15.27
C GLY A 199 9.15 1.78 -14.13
N SER A 200 8.86 3.01 -13.80
CA SER A 200 7.83 3.40 -12.83
C SER A 200 7.28 4.76 -13.22
N SER A 201 6.04 5.00 -12.91
CA SER A 201 5.48 6.34 -12.97
C SER A 201 5.24 6.83 -11.55
N SER A 202 5.50 8.11 -11.31
CA SER A 202 5.16 8.78 -10.06
C SER A 202 4.41 10.05 -10.37
N TYR A 203 3.39 10.31 -9.59
CA TYR A 203 2.58 11.51 -9.69
C TYR A 203 2.16 12.02 -8.32
N VAL A 204 1.78 13.26 -8.26
CA VAL A 204 1.27 13.91 -7.04
C VAL A 204 -0.11 14.44 -7.37
N TYR A 205 -1.07 14.22 -6.47
CA TYR A 205 -2.37 14.86 -6.55
C TYR A 205 -2.62 15.74 -5.32
N GLU A 206 -3.44 16.76 -5.50
CA GLU A 206 -3.85 17.69 -4.45
C GLU A 206 -5.07 17.12 -3.70
N GLY A 207 -4.79 16.18 -2.81
CA GLY A 207 -5.79 15.49 -2.02
C GLY A 207 -5.18 14.63 -0.92
N ASN A 208 -5.99 14.32 0.08
CA ASN A 208 -5.63 13.46 1.18
C ASN A 208 -5.37 12.02 0.70
N TRP A 209 -4.44 11.32 1.36
CA TRP A 209 -4.06 9.95 1.01
C TRP A 209 -5.22 8.95 1.04
N LYS A 210 -6.23 9.19 1.90
CA LYS A 210 -7.41 8.32 2.02
C LYS A 210 -8.26 8.31 0.77
N LEU A 211 -8.30 9.40 -0.01
CA LEU A 211 -9.01 9.43 -1.30
C LEU A 211 -8.46 8.39 -2.28
N GLY A 212 -7.13 8.31 -2.42
CA GLY A 212 -6.50 7.28 -3.24
C GLY A 212 -6.59 5.87 -2.66
N ALA A 213 -6.65 5.76 -1.31
CA ALA A 213 -6.86 4.49 -0.64
C ALA A 213 -8.29 3.95 -0.84
N GLU A 214 -9.30 4.80 -0.82
CA GLU A 214 -10.69 4.43 -1.11
C GLU A 214 -10.88 4.08 -2.60
N ASN A 215 -10.42 4.95 -3.50
CA ASN A 215 -10.61 4.78 -4.95
C ASN A 215 -10.10 3.44 -5.50
N GLY A 216 -8.96 2.96 -5.00
CA GLY A 216 -8.42 1.68 -5.47
C GLY A 216 -9.33 0.47 -5.22
N ALA A 217 -10.26 0.58 -4.28
CA ALA A 217 -11.27 -0.45 -3.97
C ALA A 217 -12.70 0.03 -4.24
N ASP A 218 -12.87 1.04 -5.07
CA ASP A 218 -14.16 1.60 -5.46
C ASP A 218 -14.62 1.06 -6.81
N GLY A 219 -15.68 0.28 -6.82
CA GLY A 219 -16.34 -0.17 -8.05
C GLY A 219 -17.43 0.78 -8.54
N TYR A 220 -17.85 1.74 -7.71
CA TYR A 220 -19.00 2.60 -8.01
C TYR A 220 -18.67 3.72 -9.00
N HIS A 221 -17.49 4.32 -8.90
CA HIS A 221 -17.08 5.41 -9.80
C HIS A 221 -16.81 4.94 -11.23
N VAL A 222 -16.45 3.67 -11.43
CA VAL A 222 -15.90 3.13 -12.68
C VAL A 222 -16.75 3.45 -13.90
N SER A 223 -18.05 3.29 -13.81
CA SER A 223 -18.97 3.52 -14.94
C SER A 223 -19.15 5.01 -15.31
N VAL A 224 -18.82 5.92 -14.41
CA VAL A 224 -18.96 7.36 -14.60
C VAL A 224 -17.60 8.01 -14.93
N VAL A 225 -16.65 7.87 -14.05
CA VAL A 225 -15.31 8.50 -14.17
C VAL A 225 -14.55 7.93 -15.37
N HIS A 226 -14.59 6.60 -15.58
CA HIS A 226 -13.87 5.97 -16.69
C HIS A 226 -14.70 5.79 -17.97
N TRP A 227 -15.75 6.60 -18.15
CA TRP A 227 -16.55 6.59 -19.38
C TRP A 227 -15.70 6.83 -20.63
N ASN A 228 -14.70 7.71 -20.55
CA ASN A 228 -13.78 7.99 -21.66
C ASN A 228 -13.03 6.73 -22.09
N TYR A 229 -12.49 5.98 -21.14
CA TYR A 229 -11.85 4.69 -21.41
C TYR A 229 -12.83 3.71 -22.04
N ALA A 230 -13.98 3.49 -21.43
CA ALA A 230 -14.99 2.55 -21.88
C ALA A 230 -15.46 2.86 -23.32
N SER A 231 -15.74 4.14 -23.62
CA SER A 231 -16.19 4.57 -24.96
C SER A 231 -15.08 4.44 -26.01
N THR A 232 -13.84 4.69 -25.63
CA THR A 232 -12.68 4.53 -26.52
C THR A 232 -12.46 3.05 -26.84
N MET A 233 -12.50 2.20 -25.83
CA MET A 233 -12.34 0.76 -26.04
C MET A 233 -13.45 0.21 -26.94
N SER A 234 -14.69 0.58 -26.74
CA SER A 234 -15.82 0.13 -27.58
C SER A 234 -15.75 0.59 -29.05
N ARG A 235 -15.00 1.66 -29.35
CA ARG A 235 -14.81 2.19 -30.71
C ARG A 235 -13.56 1.63 -31.42
N ARG A 236 -12.62 1.06 -30.69
CA ARG A 236 -11.44 0.44 -31.31
C ARG A 236 -11.90 -0.80 -32.09
N ASN A 237 -11.42 -0.93 -33.31
CA ASN A 237 -11.67 -2.11 -34.12
C ASN A 237 -10.70 -3.22 -33.68
N TYR A 238 -11.19 -4.18 -32.95
CA TYR A 238 -10.40 -5.22 -32.25
C TYR A 238 -9.93 -6.37 -33.17
N GLU A 239 -10.39 -6.39 -34.42
CA GLU A 239 -9.93 -7.37 -35.41
C GLU A 239 -8.54 -7.08 -35.96
N ALA A 240 -7.98 -5.90 -35.67
CA ALA A 240 -6.59 -5.61 -36.00
C ALA A 240 -5.66 -6.29 -35.01
N GLU A 241 -4.86 -7.22 -35.52
CA GLU A 241 -3.82 -8.03 -34.90
C GLU A 241 -3.45 -7.69 -33.42
N GLY A 242 -3.89 -8.56 -32.50
CA GLY A 242 -3.29 -8.67 -31.18
C GLY A 242 -3.74 -7.66 -30.11
N THR A 243 -4.69 -6.78 -30.38
CA THR A 243 -5.26 -5.88 -29.36
C THR A 243 -6.53 -6.47 -28.74
N HIS A 244 -6.32 -7.36 -27.78
CA HIS A 244 -7.42 -7.80 -26.95
C HIS A 244 -7.83 -6.68 -25.98
N THR A 245 -9.09 -6.26 -26.04
CA THR A 245 -9.57 -5.15 -25.23
C THR A 245 -10.47 -5.64 -24.11
N VAL A 246 -10.32 -4.98 -22.99
CA VAL A 246 -11.19 -5.18 -21.84
C VAL A 246 -12.59 -4.71 -22.18
N ASP A 247 -13.61 -5.55 -21.93
CA ASP A 247 -15.01 -5.12 -21.99
C ASP A 247 -15.32 -4.30 -20.73
N ALA A 248 -15.40 -2.99 -20.90
CA ALA A 248 -15.74 -2.06 -19.83
C ALA A 248 -17.25 -1.72 -19.77
N ASN A 249 -18.06 -2.12 -20.77
CA ASN A 249 -19.46 -1.74 -20.84
C ASN A 249 -20.37 -2.55 -19.90
N GLY A 250 -19.90 -3.69 -19.42
CA GLY A 250 -20.66 -4.58 -18.55
C GLY A 250 -20.28 -4.49 -17.08
N TRP A 251 -19.40 -3.58 -16.68
CA TRP A 251 -18.84 -3.53 -15.32
C TRP A 251 -19.93 -3.59 -14.23
N SER A 252 -20.92 -2.72 -14.28
CA SER A 252 -22.01 -2.66 -13.29
C SER A 252 -22.92 -3.91 -13.27
N LYS A 253 -22.86 -4.74 -14.32
CA LYS A 253 -23.63 -5.98 -14.45
C LYS A 253 -22.78 -7.22 -14.11
N SER A 254 -21.47 -7.08 -14.00
CA SER A 254 -20.58 -8.17 -13.62
C SER A 254 -20.84 -8.63 -12.19
N LEU A 255 -20.63 -9.92 -11.95
CA LEU A 255 -20.53 -10.42 -10.59
C LEU A 255 -19.30 -9.78 -9.92
N GLY A 256 -19.46 -9.37 -8.68
CA GLY A 256 -18.39 -8.75 -7.92
C GLY A 256 -18.83 -8.40 -6.52
N GLY A 257 -17.88 -8.05 -5.68
CA GLY A 257 -18.13 -7.66 -4.30
C GLY A 257 -16.95 -6.88 -3.73
N GLY A 258 -17.14 -6.35 -2.52
CA GLY A 258 -16.12 -5.65 -1.76
C GLY A 258 -16.00 -6.24 -0.36
N TYR A 259 -14.79 -6.56 0.07
CA TYR A 259 -14.53 -7.13 1.38
C TYR A 259 -13.66 -6.23 2.23
N GLY A 260 -14.12 -5.97 3.46
CA GLY A 260 -13.31 -5.39 4.52
C GLY A 260 -12.76 -6.48 5.44
N PHE A 261 -11.44 -6.50 5.64
CA PHE A 261 -10.76 -7.46 6.51
C PHE A 261 -10.26 -6.79 7.79
N ASP A 262 -9.68 -7.61 8.68
CA ASP A 262 -8.93 -7.12 9.82
C ASP A 262 -7.79 -6.19 9.37
N ASN A 263 -7.32 -5.36 10.28
CA ASN A 263 -6.23 -4.42 10.06
C ASN A 263 -6.47 -3.40 8.92
N GLY A 264 -7.74 -3.17 8.55
CA GLY A 264 -8.13 -2.16 7.57
C GLY A 264 -7.85 -2.54 6.12
N HIS A 265 -7.49 -3.78 5.85
CA HIS A 265 -7.30 -4.27 4.49
C HIS A 265 -8.63 -4.36 3.75
N MET A 266 -8.58 -4.13 2.43
CA MET A 266 -9.77 -4.19 1.57
C MET A 266 -9.48 -5.00 0.32
N LEU A 267 -10.51 -5.67 -0.18
CA LEU A 267 -10.49 -6.32 -1.48
C LEU A 267 -11.72 -5.89 -2.28
N LEU A 268 -11.50 -5.35 -3.46
CA LEU A 268 -12.52 -5.29 -4.51
C LEU A 268 -12.25 -6.44 -5.47
N TRP A 269 -13.28 -7.22 -5.80
CA TRP A 269 -13.19 -8.27 -6.79
C TRP A 269 -14.34 -8.20 -7.79
N THR A 270 -14.09 -8.65 -9.03
CA THR A 270 -15.14 -8.82 -10.04
C THR A 270 -14.83 -10.03 -10.91
N ARG A 271 -15.88 -10.64 -11.46
CA ARG A 271 -15.73 -11.63 -12.53
C ARG A 271 -15.37 -10.93 -13.81
N ALA A 272 -14.28 -11.34 -14.46
CA ALA A 272 -13.87 -10.79 -15.73
C ALA A 272 -14.93 -11.11 -16.81
N LEU A 273 -15.34 -10.10 -17.58
CA LEU A 273 -16.32 -10.28 -18.66
C LEU A 273 -15.75 -11.04 -19.84
N ASN A 274 -14.46 -10.80 -20.12
CA ASN A 274 -13.70 -11.44 -21.18
C ASN A 274 -12.31 -11.85 -20.66
N PRO A 275 -12.25 -12.94 -19.87
CA PRO A 275 -11.01 -13.37 -19.21
C PRO A 275 -9.88 -13.71 -20.17
N GLU A 276 -10.19 -14.06 -21.43
CA GLU A 276 -9.23 -14.40 -22.49
C GLU A 276 -8.28 -13.25 -22.84
N VAL A 277 -8.63 -12.01 -22.52
CA VAL A 277 -7.75 -10.85 -22.74
C VAL A 277 -6.72 -10.65 -21.60
N ARG A 278 -6.86 -11.40 -20.51
CA ARG A 278 -5.90 -11.32 -19.40
C ARG A 278 -4.66 -12.16 -19.73
N PRO A 279 -3.44 -11.65 -19.48
CA PRO A 279 -2.22 -12.41 -19.74
C PRO A 279 -2.16 -13.77 -19.02
N VAL A 280 -2.78 -13.89 -17.84
CA VAL A 280 -2.85 -15.14 -17.06
C VAL A 280 -3.66 -16.23 -17.76
N TYR A 281 -4.57 -15.89 -18.67
CA TYR A 281 -5.45 -16.84 -19.36
C TYR A 281 -4.68 -17.91 -20.17
N ALA A 282 -3.52 -17.54 -20.69
CA ALA A 282 -2.63 -18.47 -21.40
C ALA A 282 -2.14 -19.63 -20.51
N HIS A 283 -2.21 -19.49 -19.20
CA HIS A 283 -1.75 -20.47 -18.22
C HIS A 283 -2.88 -21.27 -17.55
N ARG A 284 -4.14 -21.13 -17.98
CA ARG A 284 -5.31 -21.71 -17.33
C ARG A 284 -5.22 -23.22 -17.13
N GLU A 285 -4.73 -23.97 -18.13
CA GLU A 285 -4.61 -25.44 -18.07
C GLU A 285 -3.57 -25.87 -17.03
N ARG A 286 -2.41 -25.19 -16.99
CA ARG A 286 -1.38 -25.40 -15.98
C ARG A 286 -1.93 -25.10 -14.57
N LEU A 287 -2.57 -23.96 -14.39
CA LEU A 287 -3.11 -23.55 -13.10
C LEU A 287 -4.19 -24.52 -12.61
N GLN A 288 -5.04 -25.02 -13.52
CA GLN A 288 -6.05 -26.02 -13.18
C GLN A 288 -5.43 -27.36 -12.76
N ALA A 289 -4.38 -27.81 -13.45
CA ALA A 289 -3.67 -29.04 -13.13
C ALA A 289 -2.91 -28.94 -11.79
N GLU A 290 -2.34 -27.79 -11.48
CA GLU A 290 -1.50 -27.56 -10.28
C GLU A 290 -2.33 -27.23 -9.02
N PHE A 291 -3.36 -26.40 -9.16
CA PHE A 291 -4.12 -25.84 -8.01
C PHE A 291 -5.58 -26.31 -7.94
N GLY A 292 -6.05 -27.08 -8.91
CA GLY A 292 -7.42 -27.52 -9.04
C GLY A 292 -8.35 -26.45 -9.63
N GLU A 293 -9.55 -26.88 -10.03
CA GLU A 293 -10.51 -26.07 -10.79
C GLU A 293 -10.89 -24.76 -10.09
N ARG A 294 -11.27 -24.83 -8.81
CA ARG A 294 -11.72 -23.67 -8.04
C ARG A 294 -10.66 -22.56 -7.96
N ARG A 295 -9.43 -22.94 -7.61
CA ARG A 295 -8.34 -21.98 -7.42
C ARG A 295 -7.87 -21.40 -8.76
N ALA A 296 -7.85 -22.22 -9.79
CA ALA A 296 -7.55 -21.76 -11.16
C ALA A 296 -8.64 -20.80 -11.68
N ASP A 297 -9.91 -21.08 -11.41
CA ASP A 297 -11.03 -20.18 -11.75
C ASP A 297 -10.84 -18.80 -11.10
N GLN A 298 -10.52 -18.77 -9.80
CA GLN A 298 -10.22 -17.52 -9.10
C GLN A 298 -9.06 -16.73 -9.74
N MET A 299 -7.96 -17.40 -10.12
CA MET A 299 -6.79 -16.75 -10.71
C MET A 299 -7.08 -16.21 -12.11
N VAL A 300 -7.82 -16.98 -12.93
CA VAL A 300 -8.01 -16.70 -14.35
C VAL A 300 -9.23 -15.82 -14.63
N ASN A 301 -10.35 -16.11 -13.97
CA ASN A 301 -11.64 -15.52 -14.29
C ASN A 301 -12.07 -14.40 -13.33
N GLU A 302 -11.33 -14.17 -12.23
CA GLU A 302 -11.61 -13.08 -11.32
C GLU A 302 -10.51 -12.03 -11.38
N THR A 303 -10.93 -10.78 -11.29
CA THR A 303 -10.03 -9.63 -11.11
C THR A 303 -10.08 -9.16 -9.66
N ARG A 304 -9.01 -8.53 -9.20
CA ARG A 304 -8.92 -8.06 -7.82
C ARG A 304 -8.05 -6.83 -7.64
N ASN A 305 -8.50 -5.95 -6.72
CA ASN A 305 -7.72 -4.85 -6.19
C ASN A 305 -7.59 -5.08 -4.69
N LEU A 306 -6.43 -5.51 -4.25
CA LEU A 306 -6.12 -5.74 -2.84
C LEU A 306 -5.43 -4.53 -2.24
N CYS A 307 -6.10 -3.84 -1.32
CA CYS A 307 -5.51 -2.83 -0.46
C CYS A 307 -4.88 -3.48 0.76
N LEU A 308 -3.59 -3.38 0.90
CA LEU A 308 -2.89 -3.67 2.14
C LEU A 308 -2.67 -2.34 2.87
N TYR A 309 -3.42 -2.15 3.93
CA TYR A 309 -3.35 -0.93 4.75
C TYR A 309 -1.92 -0.68 5.23
N PRO A 310 -1.41 0.56 5.29
CA PRO A 310 -2.11 1.79 4.86
C PRO A 310 -1.75 2.21 3.43
N ASN A 311 -0.78 1.59 2.76
CA ASN A 311 -0.06 2.30 1.71
C ASN A 311 0.09 1.58 0.37
N VAL A 312 -0.43 0.37 0.19
CA VAL A 312 -0.20 -0.33 -1.08
C VAL A 312 -1.44 -1.04 -1.61
N TYR A 313 -1.61 -0.94 -2.93
CA TYR A 313 -2.48 -1.80 -3.71
C TYR A 313 -1.68 -2.81 -4.51
N LEU A 314 -2.12 -4.06 -4.46
CA LEU A 314 -1.75 -5.11 -5.40
C LEU A 314 -2.98 -5.34 -6.29
N MET A 315 -2.86 -4.92 -7.54
CA MET A 315 -3.94 -5.04 -8.52
C MET A 315 -3.63 -6.17 -9.50
N ASP A 316 -4.54 -7.12 -9.59
CA ASP A 316 -4.53 -8.24 -10.54
C ASP A 316 -5.84 -8.20 -11.32
N GLN A 317 -5.88 -7.35 -12.34
CA GLN A 317 -7.02 -7.15 -13.21
C GLN A 317 -6.74 -7.69 -14.62
N PHE A 318 -7.08 -6.93 -15.65
CA PHE A 318 -6.67 -7.20 -17.03
C PHE A 318 -5.15 -7.02 -17.20
N SER A 319 -4.53 -6.13 -16.43
CA SER A 319 -3.10 -6.07 -16.20
C SER A 319 -2.82 -6.05 -14.69
N THR A 320 -1.57 -5.86 -14.31
CA THR A 320 -1.13 -5.92 -12.91
C THR A 320 -0.44 -4.63 -12.51
N GLN A 321 -0.69 -4.18 -11.28
CA GLN A 321 -0.07 -2.98 -10.75
C GLN A 321 0.26 -3.13 -9.26
N ILE A 322 1.46 -2.66 -8.87
CA ILE A 322 1.74 -2.23 -7.49
C ILE A 322 1.54 -0.72 -7.47
N ARG A 323 0.65 -0.23 -6.60
CA ARG A 323 0.40 1.19 -6.38
C ARG A 323 0.77 1.54 -4.95
N VAL A 324 1.78 2.36 -4.74
CA VAL A 324 2.22 2.80 -3.42
C VAL A 324 1.82 4.24 -3.17
N ILE A 325 1.07 4.44 -2.10
CA ILE A 325 0.55 5.73 -1.65
C ILE A 325 1.48 6.29 -0.59
N ARG A 326 1.94 7.52 -0.77
CA ARG A 326 2.80 8.23 0.18
C ARG A 326 2.22 9.61 0.48
N PRO A 327 1.62 9.83 1.65
CA PRO A 327 1.17 11.16 2.05
C PRO A 327 2.34 12.11 2.21
N ILE A 328 2.19 13.33 1.69
CA ILE A 328 3.17 14.43 1.80
C ILE A 328 2.66 15.51 2.74
N ALA A 329 1.40 15.87 2.61
CA ALA A 329 0.68 16.81 3.45
C ALA A 329 -0.78 16.35 3.58
N VAL A 330 -1.55 17.02 4.43
CA VAL A 330 -2.96 16.69 4.63
C VAL A 330 -3.78 16.70 3.33
N ASP A 331 -3.39 17.53 2.39
CA ASP A 331 -4.00 17.77 1.09
C ASP A 331 -3.08 17.45 -0.11
N LYS A 332 -2.03 16.69 0.12
CA LYS A 332 -1.07 16.33 -0.93
C LYS A 332 -0.54 14.92 -0.78
N THR A 333 -0.68 14.13 -1.83
CA THR A 333 -0.28 12.71 -1.84
C THR A 333 0.53 12.39 -3.10
N GLU A 334 1.67 11.73 -2.90
CA GLU A 334 2.46 11.13 -3.98
C GLU A 334 2.05 9.67 -4.14
N VAL A 335 1.94 9.24 -5.37
CA VAL A 335 1.72 7.83 -5.72
C VAL A 335 2.81 7.38 -6.66
N THR A 336 3.39 6.22 -6.41
CA THR A 336 4.31 5.55 -7.34
C THR A 336 3.73 4.20 -7.75
N ILE A 337 3.78 3.94 -9.04
CA ILE A 337 3.19 2.74 -9.65
C ILE A 337 4.22 1.96 -10.46
N TRP A 338 4.07 0.64 -10.45
CA TRP A 338 4.84 -0.30 -11.25
C TRP A 338 3.92 -1.36 -11.84
N CYS A 339 4.22 -1.80 -13.05
CA CYS A 339 3.72 -3.07 -13.54
C CYS A 339 4.56 -4.21 -12.96
N PHE A 340 3.93 -5.33 -12.61
CA PHE A 340 4.63 -6.56 -12.24
C PHE A 340 4.16 -7.73 -13.11
N ALA A 341 4.95 -8.78 -13.21
CA ALA A 341 4.67 -9.91 -14.07
C ALA A 341 5.28 -11.21 -13.53
N PRO A 342 4.80 -12.38 -13.98
CA PRO A 342 5.51 -13.64 -13.82
C PRO A 342 6.89 -13.58 -14.49
N LYS A 343 7.91 -14.09 -13.82
CA LYS A 343 9.19 -14.38 -14.47
C LYS A 343 8.99 -15.46 -15.54
N GLY A 344 9.72 -15.35 -16.65
CA GLY A 344 9.59 -16.29 -17.76
C GLY A 344 8.28 -16.20 -18.56
N GLU A 345 7.46 -15.16 -18.32
CA GLU A 345 6.28 -14.87 -19.14
C GLU A 345 6.68 -14.69 -20.62
N SER A 346 5.88 -15.23 -21.56
CA SER A 346 6.16 -15.08 -22.99
C SER A 346 6.19 -13.61 -23.42
N ASP A 347 6.96 -13.31 -24.46
CA ASP A 347 7.06 -11.94 -25.00
C ASP A 347 5.69 -11.39 -25.42
N GLN A 348 4.81 -12.23 -25.96
CA GLN A 348 3.46 -11.84 -26.34
C GLN A 348 2.60 -11.48 -25.12
N ALA A 349 2.61 -12.31 -24.08
CA ALA A 349 1.86 -12.03 -22.85
C ALA A 349 2.43 -10.79 -22.14
N ARG A 350 3.76 -10.63 -22.15
CA ARG A 350 4.45 -9.47 -21.62
C ARG A 350 4.04 -8.19 -22.34
N ALA A 351 4.05 -8.20 -23.67
CA ALA A 351 3.64 -7.05 -24.47
C ALA A 351 2.18 -6.67 -24.23
N LEU A 352 1.28 -7.66 -24.15
CA LEU A 352 -0.13 -7.46 -23.83
C LEU A 352 -0.30 -6.83 -22.44
N ARG A 353 0.39 -7.37 -21.42
CA ARG A 353 0.36 -6.85 -20.05
C ARG A 353 0.79 -5.39 -19.97
N ILE A 354 1.93 -5.05 -20.59
CA ILE A 354 2.45 -3.69 -20.60
C ILE A 354 1.48 -2.77 -21.33
N ARG A 355 0.95 -3.19 -22.47
CA ARG A 355 0.00 -2.39 -23.24
C ARG A 355 -1.26 -2.07 -22.43
N GLN A 356 -1.85 -3.06 -21.78
CA GLN A 356 -3.04 -2.88 -20.95
C GLN A 356 -2.75 -2.01 -19.70
N TYR A 357 -1.54 -2.16 -19.12
CA TYR A 357 -1.08 -1.31 -18.02
C TYR A 357 -0.97 0.15 -18.45
N GLU A 358 -0.37 0.41 -19.60
CA GLU A 358 -0.16 1.77 -20.12
C GLU A 358 -1.47 2.43 -20.59
N ASP A 359 -2.37 1.65 -21.18
CA ASP A 359 -3.66 2.19 -21.66
C ASP A 359 -4.56 2.68 -20.53
N PHE A 360 -4.47 2.09 -19.33
CA PHE A 360 -5.38 2.41 -18.22
C PHE A 360 -4.67 2.87 -16.95
N PHE A 361 -3.81 2.03 -16.36
CA PHE A 361 -3.26 2.27 -15.03
C PHE A 361 -2.13 3.29 -14.99
N ASN A 362 -1.38 3.46 -16.07
CA ASN A 362 -0.29 4.43 -16.10
C ASN A 362 -0.85 5.85 -15.96
N VAL A 363 -0.06 6.77 -15.40
CA VAL A 363 -0.46 8.19 -15.25
C VAL A 363 -0.73 8.86 -16.60
N SER A 364 -0.16 8.36 -17.67
CA SER A 364 -0.43 8.78 -19.07
C SER A 364 -1.56 7.97 -19.73
N GLY A 365 -2.17 7.02 -19.03
CA GLY A 365 -3.30 6.24 -19.51
C GLY A 365 -4.62 6.99 -19.43
N MET A 366 -5.71 6.29 -19.70
CA MET A 366 -7.05 6.89 -19.74
C MET A 366 -7.82 6.74 -18.41
N GLY A 367 -7.33 5.95 -17.44
CA GLY A 367 -8.01 5.76 -16.16
C GLY A 367 -7.50 6.70 -15.08
N THR A 368 -6.20 6.64 -14.78
CA THR A 368 -5.60 7.38 -13.67
C THR A 368 -5.80 8.90 -13.72
N PRO A 369 -5.66 9.62 -14.86
CA PRO A 369 -5.86 11.07 -14.87
C PRO A 369 -7.26 11.51 -14.48
N ASP A 370 -8.28 10.75 -14.86
CA ASP A 370 -9.68 11.06 -14.52
C ASP A 370 -9.89 10.95 -13.00
N ASP A 371 -9.32 9.93 -12.35
CA ASP A 371 -9.34 9.79 -10.89
C ASP A 371 -8.68 10.97 -10.16
N LEU A 372 -7.55 11.46 -10.66
CA LEU A 372 -6.77 12.51 -10.00
C LEU A 372 -7.52 13.84 -9.95
N GLU A 373 -8.30 14.16 -10.99
CA GLU A 373 -9.15 15.37 -10.96
C GLU A 373 -10.25 15.22 -9.92
N GLU A 374 -10.87 14.05 -9.81
CA GLU A 374 -11.92 13.82 -8.83
C GLU A 374 -11.37 13.86 -7.39
N PHE A 375 -10.16 13.36 -7.12
CA PHE A 375 -9.54 13.51 -5.79
C PHE A 375 -9.32 14.97 -5.43
N SER A 376 -8.80 15.75 -6.37
CA SER A 376 -8.58 17.19 -6.18
C SER A 376 -9.90 17.94 -6.01
N SER A 377 -10.94 17.54 -6.74
CA SER A 377 -12.29 18.08 -6.64
C SER A 377 -12.92 17.79 -5.27
N CYS A 378 -12.84 16.54 -4.80
CA CYS A 378 -13.30 16.13 -3.49
C CYS A 378 -12.59 16.91 -2.36
N GLN A 379 -11.25 17.01 -2.44
CA GLN A 379 -10.46 17.75 -1.45
C GLN A 379 -10.91 19.22 -1.34
N ARG A 380 -11.13 19.88 -2.49
CA ARG A 380 -11.67 21.24 -2.52
C ARG A 380 -13.08 21.33 -1.90
N GLY A 381 -13.94 20.35 -2.23
CA GLY A 381 -15.29 20.27 -1.68
C GLY A 381 -15.34 20.01 -0.18
N TYR A 382 -14.34 19.32 0.38
CA TYR A 382 -14.26 19.02 1.81
C TYR A 382 -13.86 20.22 2.68
N LEU A 383 -13.34 21.30 2.08
CA LEU A 383 -13.02 22.54 2.82
C LEU A 383 -14.27 23.29 3.27
N GLY A 384 -15.45 22.98 2.72
CA GLY A 384 -16.72 23.63 3.09
C GLY A 384 -17.31 23.04 4.37
N GLU A 385 -17.48 23.86 5.40
CA GLU A 385 -17.99 23.42 6.73
C GLU A 385 -19.50 23.12 6.72
N ASN A 386 -20.26 23.59 5.73
CA ASN A 386 -21.72 23.46 5.69
C ASN A 386 -22.20 22.03 5.35
N LEU A 387 -21.33 21.19 4.82
CA LEU A 387 -21.62 19.80 4.51
C LEU A 387 -20.51 18.89 5.07
N PRO A 388 -20.53 18.62 6.38
CA PRO A 388 -19.39 17.98 7.05
C PRO A 388 -19.30 16.46 6.86
N TRP A 389 -20.34 15.82 6.31
CA TRP A 389 -20.45 14.38 6.22
C TRP A 389 -20.39 13.88 4.77
N SER A 390 -19.65 12.81 4.54
CA SER A 390 -19.77 11.94 3.38
C SER A 390 -20.63 10.75 3.71
N ASP A 391 -21.55 10.37 2.83
CA ASP A 391 -22.42 9.20 2.96
C ASP A 391 -21.73 7.96 2.39
N LEU A 392 -21.75 6.85 3.12
CA LEU A 392 -21.16 5.56 2.76
C LEU A 392 -22.22 4.45 2.87
N SER A 393 -23.50 4.78 2.74
CA SER A 393 -24.61 3.85 2.96
C SER A 393 -24.96 3.00 1.74
N ARG A 394 -24.23 3.16 0.62
CA ARG A 394 -24.56 2.43 -0.60
C ARG A 394 -24.44 0.92 -0.40
N GLY A 395 -25.53 0.23 -0.65
CA GLY A 395 -25.64 -1.22 -0.50
C GLY A 395 -25.95 -1.70 0.91
N ALA A 396 -26.11 -0.82 1.91
CA ALA A 396 -26.28 -1.17 3.32
C ALA A 396 -27.41 -2.17 3.61
N LEU A 397 -28.47 -2.18 2.79
CA LEU A 397 -29.57 -3.14 2.92
C LEU A 397 -29.21 -4.59 2.58
N ARG A 398 -28.05 -4.82 1.95
CA ARG A 398 -27.61 -6.15 1.49
C ARG A 398 -26.21 -6.55 1.95
N TRP A 399 -25.55 -5.72 2.77
CA TRP A 399 -24.27 -6.11 3.34
C TRP A 399 -24.40 -7.32 4.25
N VAL A 400 -23.34 -8.12 4.30
CA VAL A 400 -23.27 -9.32 5.12
C VAL A 400 -22.16 -9.14 6.16
N ASP A 401 -22.52 -9.28 7.43
CA ASP A 401 -21.51 -9.40 8.49
C ASP A 401 -20.76 -10.73 8.31
N GLY A 402 -19.43 -10.63 8.14
CA GLY A 402 -18.61 -11.80 7.81
C GLY A 402 -18.62 -12.13 6.30
N ALA A 403 -18.47 -13.40 6.00
CA ALA A 403 -18.33 -13.91 4.65
C ALA A 403 -19.69 -14.07 3.95
N ASP A 404 -19.87 -13.47 2.78
CA ASP A 404 -20.94 -13.77 1.87
C ASP A 404 -20.76 -15.13 1.16
N GLU A 405 -21.67 -15.51 0.30
CA GLU A 405 -21.62 -16.80 -0.42
C GLU A 405 -20.34 -16.95 -1.26
N HIS A 406 -19.92 -15.89 -1.96
CA HIS A 406 -18.68 -15.93 -2.74
C HIS A 406 -17.45 -16.04 -1.85
N ALA A 407 -17.35 -15.27 -0.76
CA ALA A 407 -16.22 -15.35 0.17
C ALA A 407 -16.12 -16.74 0.80
N GLN A 408 -17.26 -17.36 1.19
CA GLN A 408 -17.30 -18.74 1.69
C GLN A 408 -16.76 -19.73 0.64
N HIS A 409 -17.24 -19.62 -0.60
CA HIS A 409 -16.78 -20.46 -1.70
C HIS A 409 -15.30 -20.23 -2.00
N ALA A 410 -14.83 -18.98 -1.95
CA ALA A 410 -13.44 -18.59 -2.20
C ALA A 410 -12.50 -18.98 -1.03
N GLY A 411 -13.04 -19.23 0.15
CA GLY A 411 -12.29 -19.55 1.35
C GLY A 411 -11.74 -18.32 2.07
N PHE A 412 -12.39 -17.16 1.92
CA PHE A 412 -12.06 -15.91 2.60
C PHE A 412 -12.95 -15.69 3.83
N SER A 413 -12.42 -15.00 4.83
CA SER A 413 -13.13 -14.66 6.06
C SER A 413 -13.09 -13.15 6.31
N PRO A 414 -13.79 -12.33 5.51
CA PRO A 414 -13.87 -10.89 5.73
C PRO A 414 -14.67 -10.57 7.00
N ARG A 415 -14.47 -9.36 7.54
CA ARG A 415 -15.30 -8.80 8.62
C ARG A 415 -16.66 -8.33 8.13
N LEU A 416 -16.67 -7.80 6.90
CA LEU A 416 -17.86 -7.24 6.28
C LEU A 416 -17.78 -7.45 4.75
N SER A 417 -18.87 -7.92 4.17
CA SER A 417 -19.00 -8.16 2.73
C SER A 417 -20.05 -7.25 2.11
N GLY A 418 -19.67 -6.51 1.07
CA GLY A 418 -20.56 -5.92 0.10
C GLY A 418 -20.77 -6.90 -1.05
N VAL A 419 -22.03 -7.27 -1.36
CA VAL A 419 -22.36 -8.30 -2.34
C VAL A 419 -22.33 -7.81 -3.79
N LYS A 420 -22.02 -6.54 -3.99
CA LYS A 420 -21.79 -5.90 -5.29
C LYS A 420 -20.48 -5.12 -5.26
N SER A 421 -19.79 -5.05 -6.39
CA SER A 421 -18.56 -4.28 -6.51
C SER A 421 -18.75 -2.78 -6.26
N GLU A 422 -19.97 -2.28 -6.36
CA GLU A 422 -20.34 -0.89 -6.10
C GLU A 422 -20.76 -0.63 -4.65
N ASP A 423 -20.77 -1.64 -3.77
CA ASP A 423 -21.15 -1.49 -2.36
C ASP A 423 -19.99 -0.90 -1.55
N GLU A 424 -20.34 -0.03 -0.59
CA GLU A 424 -19.34 0.72 0.21
C GLU A 424 -19.02 0.09 1.57
N ALA A 425 -19.47 -1.17 1.80
CA ALA A 425 -19.23 -1.91 3.04
C ALA A 425 -17.74 -1.94 3.47
N LEU A 426 -16.85 -2.12 2.50
CA LEU A 426 -15.42 -2.23 2.76
C LEU A 426 -14.83 -0.94 3.37
N TYR A 427 -15.36 0.24 3.03
CA TYR A 427 -14.90 1.50 3.61
C TYR A 427 -15.25 1.63 5.08
N ILE A 428 -16.38 1.06 5.50
CA ILE A 428 -16.76 1.06 6.92
C ILE A 428 -15.74 0.27 7.75
N ALA A 429 -15.31 -0.90 7.28
CA ALA A 429 -14.27 -1.67 7.94
C ALA A 429 -12.92 -0.93 7.94
N HIS A 430 -12.57 -0.29 6.84
CA HIS A 430 -11.34 0.48 6.68
C HIS A 430 -11.28 1.71 7.62
N HIS A 431 -12.31 2.54 7.63
CA HIS A 431 -12.38 3.71 8.50
C HIS A 431 -12.52 3.34 9.98
N HIS A 432 -13.24 2.26 10.29
CA HIS A 432 -13.31 1.75 11.66
C HIS A 432 -11.93 1.30 12.17
N HIS A 433 -11.13 0.65 11.32
CA HIS A 433 -9.75 0.31 11.67
C HIS A 433 -8.90 1.56 11.90
N TRP A 434 -8.98 2.57 10.99
CA TRP A 434 -8.34 3.86 11.18
C TRP A 434 -8.69 4.49 12.53
N GLN A 435 -9.97 4.54 12.87
CA GLN A 435 -10.47 5.09 14.13
C GLN A 435 -9.90 4.32 15.34
N THR A 436 -9.90 2.99 15.27
CA THR A 436 -9.37 2.12 16.34
C THR A 436 -7.87 2.36 16.57
N LEU A 437 -7.08 2.42 15.50
CA LEU A 437 -5.65 2.72 15.60
C LEU A 437 -5.37 4.09 16.20
N MET A 438 -6.12 5.11 15.75
CA MET A 438 -5.95 6.47 16.21
C MET A 438 -6.33 6.62 17.70
N LEU A 439 -7.40 5.96 18.15
CA LEU A 439 -7.81 5.96 19.56
C LEU A 439 -6.79 5.23 20.43
N ALA A 440 -6.32 4.06 20.02
CA ALA A 440 -5.27 3.33 20.74
C ALA A 440 -3.97 4.15 20.85
N ALA A 441 -3.63 4.90 19.79
CA ALA A 441 -2.49 5.80 19.83
C ALA A 441 -2.66 6.97 20.82
N ILE A 442 -3.87 7.53 20.92
CA ILE A 442 -4.18 8.56 21.95
C ILE A 442 -3.95 8.01 23.35
N GLU A 443 -4.43 6.80 23.63
CA GLU A 443 -4.25 6.15 24.95
C GLU A 443 -2.77 5.92 25.27
N GLN A 444 -1.98 5.45 24.29
CA GLN A 444 -0.53 5.28 24.45
C GLN A 444 0.20 6.61 24.75
N GLU A 445 -0.14 7.68 24.02
CA GLU A 445 0.45 9.00 24.25
C GLU A 445 0.05 9.58 25.62
N GLN A 446 -1.18 9.36 26.06
CA GLN A 446 -1.64 9.78 27.37
C GLN A 446 -0.87 9.05 28.49
N GLN A 447 -0.72 7.72 28.38
CA GLN A 447 0.04 6.92 29.35
C GLN A 447 1.51 7.38 29.45
N ARG A 448 2.17 7.64 28.31
CA ARG A 448 3.54 8.17 28.28
C ARG A 448 3.64 9.53 28.94
N TYR A 449 2.65 10.39 28.73
CA TYR A 449 2.60 11.70 29.36
C TYR A 449 2.47 11.60 30.88
N ASP A 450 1.56 10.77 31.37
CA ASP A 450 1.33 10.58 32.80
C ASP A 450 2.56 9.99 33.50
N GLN A 451 3.22 8.99 32.88
CA GLN A 451 4.50 8.43 33.36
C GLN A 451 5.61 9.50 33.43
N SER A 452 5.70 10.37 32.43
CA SER A 452 6.69 11.46 32.42
C SER A 452 6.49 12.50 33.54
N ILE A 453 5.26 12.74 33.95
CA ILE A 453 4.92 13.62 35.08
C ILE A 453 5.33 12.94 36.39
N THR A 454 4.95 11.65 36.58
CA THR A 454 5.28 10.91 37.79
C THR A 454 6.80 10.87 38.03
N GLN A 455 7.58 10.55 36.99
CA GLN A 455 9.04 10.55 37.09
C GLN A 455 9.64 11.93 37.46
N ARG A 456 9.06 13.02 36.98
CA ARG A 456 9.51 14.38 37.32
C ARG A 456 9.18 14.76 38.77
N VAL A 457 8.10 14.24 39.31
CA VAL A 457 7.69 14.49 40.71
C VAL A 457 8.56 13.66 41.66
N GLU A 458 8.98 12.44 41.28
CA GLU A 458 9.88 11.58 42.08
C GLU A 458 11.34 12.09 42.14
N VAL A 459 11.76 12.91 41.17
CA VAL A 459 13.14 13.46 41.08
C VAL A 459 13.22 14.88 41.67
N ALA A 460 12.12 15.53 41.95
CA ALA A 460 12.05 16.87 42.56
C ALA A 460 11.85 16.80 44.09
#